data_4347a2bfa2aed0495d0bb775a4e1ad3e
#
_entry.id   4347a2bfa2aed0495d0bb775a4e1ad3e
#
_cell.length_a   1.000
_cell.length_b   1.000
_cell.length_c   1.000
_cell.angle_alpha   90.00
_cell.angle_beta   90.00
_cell.angle_gamma   90.00
#
_symmetry.space_group_name_H-M   'P 1'
#
loop_
_entity.id
_entity.type
_entity.pdbx_description
1 polymer ?
#
loop_
_entity_poly.entity_id
_entity_poly.type
_entity_poly.pdbx_seq_one_letter_code
_entity_poly.pdbx_strand_id
1 'polypeptide(L)'
;MEHHSMLRRSIVPTFAIACMGSVAAAAELTVIEAPGGYMTSVSADGSVVAGYGGQFFYWTKKTGSIFIGGIPPGSQGAGGSAAVSDDGTRVLGNVLNNDSKVEAAIWQIDGVEWQPIGNLGSNCDINSSTGWGMSGDGLTVVGGVYPSFCTHRAMKWSQGGAMSTLFSWFGWTTRANGANQNGSVVYGWQDIETGFRQGCIWTGNVQTRLATTAGVRMGEAQCCTADGATVFGFGNFNDGNGQVPYRWTNATKAVPLGPDPEAAPGYATGCSADGNIVSCFFRWGPPAVSGEGYAWINGRGFVALEALATENGIVVPEGLRLSLPLDVSADGKTIVGAGRDVLNQQVIFVLDLHAAAPPCTADISGDGAVDGADLGVLLSNWGQSGQGDLDGNGVIDGADLGSLLVAWGPCP
;
A
#
# COMPACT_ATOMS: atom_id res chain seq x y z
N MET A 1 35.55 36.17 68.86
CA MET A 1 35.10 34.87 68.37
C MET A 1 33.68 35.06 67.92
N GLU A 2 33.50 35.38 66.64
CA GLU A 2 32.16 35.61 66.05
C GLU A 2 31.83 34.39 65.22
N HIS A 3 30.66 33.78 65.54
CA HIS A 3 30.09 32.67 64.76
C HIS A 3 29.25 33.23 63.64
N HIS A 4 29.67 33.10 62.40
CA HIS A 4 28.84 33.32 61.21
C HIS A 4 28.02 32.06 60.88
N SER A 5 26.72 32.17 61.04
CA SER A 5 25.71 31.22 60.61
C SER A 5 25.48 31.40 59.11
N MET A 6 25.86 30.39 58.28
CA MET A 6 25.45 30.33 56.86
C MET A 6 24.08 29.68 56.72
N LEU A 7 23.11 30.48 56.30
CA LEU A 7 21.80 29.99 55.83
C LEU A 7 21.99 29.36 54.42
N ARG A 8 21.82 28.05 54.33
CA ARG A 8 21.69 27.34 53.07
C ARG A 8 20.27 27.57 52.50
N ARG A 9 20.15 28.29 51.38
CA ARG A 9 18.92 28.34 50.58
C ARG A 9 18.81 27.05 49.76
N SER A 10 17.81 26.21 50.04
CA SER A 10 17.43 25.11 49.15
C SER A 10 16.74 25.66 47.92
N ILE A 11 17.36 25.44 46.77
CA ILE A 11 16.75 25.68 45.47
C ILE A 11 15.97 24.41 45.14
N VAL A 12 14.65 24.45 45.13
CA VAL A 12 13.78 23.40 44.59
C VAL A 12 13.73 23.62 43.09
N PRO A 13 14.14 22.66 42.27
CA PRO A 13 13.98 22.78 40.82
C PRO A 13 12.48 22.60 40.50
N THR A 14 11.88 23.65 39.95
CA THR A 14 10.57 23.55 39.33
C THR A 14 10.74 22.80 38.01
N PHE A 15 10.33 21.54 37.97
CA PHE A 15 10.18 20.81 36.72
C PHE A 15 8.96 21.38 36.00
N ALA A 16 9.18 22.12 34.91
CA ALA A 16 8.15 22.40 33.96
C ALA A 16 7.86 21.10 33.19
N ILE A 17 6.77 20.45 33.47
CA ILE A 17 6.22 19.37 32.67
C ILE A 17 5.72 20.04 31.38
N ALA A 18 6.49 19.93 30.30
CA ALA A 18 6.00 20.24 28.98
C ALA A 18 4.86 19.26 28.67
N CYS A 19 3.64 19.76 28.62
CA CYS A 19 2.50 19.03 28.11
C CYS A 19 2.76 18.77 26.64
N MET A 20 3.28 17.58 26.26
CA MET A 20 3.32 17.11 24.90
C MET A 20 1.90 16.65 24.58
N GLY A 21 1.08 17.59 24.11
CA GLY A 21 -0.17 17.24 23.46
C GLY A 21 0.13 16.32 22.29
N SER A 22 -0.51 15.17 22.20
CA SER A 22 -0.47 14.31 21.02
C SER A 22 -1.05 15.10 19.87
N VAL A 23 -0.18 15.56 18.97
CA VAL A 23 -0.60 16.17 17.70
C VAL A 23 -1.18 15.04 16.88
N ALA A 24 -2.47 15.07 16.62
CA ALA A 24 -3.10 14.17 15.64
C ALA A 24 -2.31 14.22 14.33
N ALA A 25 -2.06 13.06 13.73
CA ALA A 25 -1.28 12.97 12.50
C ALA A 25 -2.02 13.72 11.39
N ALA A 26 -1.44 14.80 10.90
CA ALA A 26 -1.89 15.48 9.69
C ALA A 26 -1.58 14.62 8.47
N ALA A 27 -2.25 14.88 7.35
CA ALA A 27 -1.84 14.37 6.05
C ALA A 27 -0.33 14.55 5.87
N GLU A 28 0.39 13.52 5.42
CA GLU A 28 1.84 13.47 5.54
C GLU A 28 2.49 12.81 4.32
N LEU A 29 3.66 13.31 3.95
CA LEU A 29 4.56 12.65 3.01
C LEU A 29 5.80 12.16 3.76
N THR A 30 5.95 10.84 3.84
CA THR A 30 7.17 10.21 4.36
C THR A 30 8.06 9.78 3.20
N VAL A 31 9.30 10.25 3.20
CA VAL A 31 10.33 9.87 2.23
C VAL A 31 11.38 9.02 2.93
N ILE A 32 11.69 7.86 2.35
CA ILE A 32 12.63 6.90 2.92
C ILE A 32 13.77 6.71 1.92
N GLU A 33 15.00 6.93 2.38
CA GLU A 33 16.19 6.62 1.60
C GLU A 33 16.37 5.10 1.53
N ALA A 34 16.13 4.54 0.34
CA ALA A 34 16.36 3.12 0.07
C ALA A 34 16.84 2.96 -1.37
N PRO A 35 18.17 3.06 -1.62
CA PRO A 35 18.72 2.95 -2.95
C PRO A 35 18.26 1.68 -3.67
N GLY A 36 17.58 1.85 -4.82
CA GLY A 36 17.00 0.74 -5.57
C GLY A 36 15.79 0.06 -4.93
N GLY A 37 15.21 0.63 -3.86
CA GLY A 37 14.04 0.08 -3.18
C GLY A 37 12.72 0.52 -3.82
N TYR A 38 11.70 -0.34 -3.66
CA TYR A 38 10.33 -0.11 -4.10
C TYR A 38 9.36 -0.47 -2.96
N MET A 39 8.38 0.40 -2.69
CA MET A 39 7.18 0.07 -1.92
C MET A 39 6.10 -0.34 -2.91
N THR A 40 5.67 -1.59 -2.87
CA THR A 40 4.85 -2.19 -3.92
C THR A 40 3.46 -2.56 -3.48
N SER A 41 3.16 -2.49 -2.19
CA SER A 41 1.83 -2.83 -1.67
C SER A 41 1.60 -2.17 -0.31
N VAL A 42 0.35 -1.83 -0.02
CA VAL A 42 -0.08 -1.16 1.20
C VAL A 42 -1.33 -1.83 1.77
N SER A 43 -1.44 -1.91 3.11
CA SER A 43 -2.62 -2.43 3.82
C SER A 43 -3.87 -1.58 3.59
N ALA A 44 -5.05 -2.11 3.93
CA ALA A 44 -6.32 -1.44 3.65
C ALA A 44 -6.44 -0.03 4.24
N ASP A 45 -5.87 0.16 5.42
CA ASP A 45 -5.88 1.41 6.19
C ASP A 45 -4.60 2.28 6.01
N GLY A 46 -3.67 1.86 5.15
CA GLY A 46 -2.41 2.55 4.93
C GLY A 46 -1.34 2.36 6.02
N SER A 47 -1.61 1.62 7.08
CA SER A 47 -0.74 1.53 8.27
C SER A 47 0.52 0.69 8.07
N VAL A 48 0.48 -0.29 7.15
CA VAL A 48 1.58 -1.20 6.83
C VAL A 48 1.87 -1.17 5.33
N VAL A 49 3.12 -1.00 4.99
CA VAL A 49 3.60 -1.03 3.60
C VAL A 49 4.61 -2.16 3.43
N ALA A 50 4.48 -2.93 2.37
CA ALA A 50 5.47 -3.93 1.98
C ALA A 50 6.28 -3.46 0.78
N GLY A 51 7.57 -3.82 0.76
CA GLY A 51 8.47 -3.45 -0.32
C GLY A 51 9.67 -4.37 -0.42
N TYR A 52 10.51 -4.09 -1.39
CA TYR A 52 11.78 -4.78 -1.57
C TYR A 52 12.86 -3.85 -2.12
N GLY A 53 14.10 -4.25 -1.91
CA GLY A 53 15.31 -3.63 -2.43
C GLY A 53 16.36 -4.71 -2.50
N GLY A 54 17.45 -4.61 -1.72
CA GLY A 54 18.41 -5.73 -1.52
C GLY A 54 17.80 -6.96 -0.83
N GLN A 55 16.66 -6.79 -0.17
CA GLN A 55 15.85 -7.82 0.49
C GLN A 55 14.41 -7.32 0.64
N PHE A 56 13.48 -8.19 1.06
CA PHE A 56 12.13 -7.74 1.41
C PHE A 56 12.12 -7.01 2.74
N PHE A 57 11.18 -6.07 2.89
CA PHE A 57 10.91 -5.34 4.12
C PHE A 57 9.43 -5.02 4.24
N TYR A 58 8.99 -4.72 5.46
CA TYR A 58 7.77 -3.98 5.70
C TYR A 58 8.07 -2.69 6.47
N TRP A 59 7.20 -1.73 6.35
CA TRP A 59 7.31 -0.43 7.00
C TRP A 59 6.01 -0.10 7.73
N THR A 60 6.13 0.49 8.90
CA THR A 60 5.04 1.17 9.60
C THR A 60 5.53 2.53 10.08
N LYS A 61 4.62 3.47 10.30
CA LYS A 61 4.96 4.79 10.84
C LYS A 61 5.68 4.69 12.20
N LYS A 62 5.30 3.68 13.01
CA LYS A 62 5.87 3.46 14.36
C LYS A 62 7.26 2.86 14.35
N THR A 63 7.54 1.91 13.46
CA THR A 63 8.78 1.12 13.48
C THR A 63 9.80 1.54 12.44
N GLY A 64 9.39 2.32 11.43
CA GLY A 64 10.18 2.47 10.22
C GLY A 64 10.28 1.17 9.44
N SER A 65 11.29 1.02 8.59
CA SER A 65 11.51 -0.17 7.78
C SER A 65 12.11 -1.32 8.59
N ILE A 66 11.46 -2.47 8.57
CA ILE A 66 11.93 -3.73 9.15
C ILE A 66 12.28 -4.69 8.02
N PHE A 67 13.56 -5.03 7.90
CA PHE A 67 14.06 -5.94 6.87
C PHE A 67 13.88 -7.39 7.30
N ILE A 68 13.28 -8.19 6.44
CA ILE A 68 12.86 -9.58 6.72
C ILE A 68 13.56 -10.62 5.84
N GLY A 69 14.62 -10.21 5.12
CA GLY A 69 15.38 -11.12 4.26
C GLY A 69 14.64 -11.51 3.00
N GLY A 70 14.75 -12.77 2.60
CA GLY A 70 14.13 -13.32 1.39
C GLY A 70 14.94 -13.05 0.11
N ILE A 71 14.40 -13.48 -1.04
CA ILE A 71 15.00 -13.33 -2.37
C ILE A 71 14.18 -12.32 -3.18
N PRO A 72 14.61 -11.06 -3.25
CA PRO A 72 13.83 -10.03 -3.92
C PRO A 72 13.84 -10.20 -5.45
N PRO A 73 12.87 -9.61 -6.16
CA PRO A 73 12.83 -9.58 -7.61
C PRO A 73 14.14 -9.07 -8.23
N GLY A 74 14.57 -9.73 -9.32
CA GLY A 74 15.84 -9.44 -9.99
C GLY A 74 17.06 -10.13 -9.38
N SER A 75 16.97 -10.64 -8.14
CA SER A 75 18.03 -11.42 -7.50
C SER A 75 17.87 -12.90 -7.88
N GLN A 76 18.96 -13.57 -8.18
CA GLN A 76 19.00 -15.01 -8.53
C GLN A 76 17.98 -15.44 -9.60
N GLY A 77 17.63 -14.53 -10.52
CA GLY A 77 16.61 -14.78 -11.54
C GLY A 77 15.17 -14.82 -11.04
N ALA A 78 14.93 -14.44 -9.77
CA ALA A 78 13.59 -14.41 -9.21
C ALA A 78 12.73 -13.32 -9.86
N GLY A 79 11.50 -13.68 -10.21
CA GLY A 79 10.42 -12.72 -10.43
C GLY A 79 9.71 -12.42 -9.09
N GLY A 80 8.54 -11.79 -9.18
CA GLY A 80 7.68 -11.55 -8.02
C GLY A 80 7.55 -10.08 -7.65
N SER A 81 6.81 -9.83 -6.58
CA SER A 81 6.62 -8.54 -5.93
C SER A 81 6.41 -8.76 -4.44
N ALA A 82 6.63 -7.73 -3.62
CA ALA A 82 6.09 -7.73 -2.27
C ALA A 82 4.58 -7.42 -2.33
N ALA A 83 3.80 -8.05 -1.47
CA ALA A 83 2.41 -7.69 -1.23
C ALA A 83 2.13 -7.80 0.27
N VAL A 84 1.18 -7.01 0.78
CA VAL A 84 0.73 -7.06 2.17
C VAL A 84 -0.78 -7.32 2.19
N SER A 85 -1.25 -8.09 3.19
CA SER A 85 -2.69 -8.28 3.41
C SER A 85 -3.37 -7.01 3.90
N ASP A 86 -4.67 -6.89 3.69
CA ASP A 86 -5.46 -5.70 4.07
C ASP A 86 -5.40 -5.42 5.58
N ASP A 87 -5.35 -6.47 6.40
CA ASP A 87 -5.20 -6.37 7.84
C ASP A 87 -3.77 -6.04 8.31
N GLY A 88 -2.83 -5.89 7.36
CA GLY A 88 -1.44 -5.56 7.64
C GLY A 88 -0.64 -6.66 8.35
N THR A 89 -1.14 -7.89 8.45
CA THR A 89 -0.49 -8.95 9.26
C THR A 89 0.43 -9.87 8.48
N ARG A 90 0.34 -9.89 7.14
CA ARG A 90 1.08 -10.81 6.26
C ARG A 90 1.79 -10.08 5.14
N VAL A 91 3.02 -10.49 4.88
CA VAL A 91 3.81 -10.02 3.73
C VAL A 91 4.14 -11.20 2.82
N LEU A 92 3.87 -11.04 1.54
CA LEU A 92 4.28 -11.97 0.48
C LEU A 92 5.68 -11.62 0.01
N GLY A 93 6.48 -12.65 -0.25
CA GLY A 93 7.79 -12.53 -0.89
C GLY A 93 8.24 -13.89 -1.45
N ASN A 94 9.54 -14.04 -1.59
CA ASN A 94 10.16 -15.27 -2.06
C ASN A 94 11.35 -15.65 -1.19
N VAL A 95 11.64 -16.95 -1.09
CA VAL A 95 12.80 -17.51 -0.39
C VAL A 95 13.48 -18.59 -1.23
N LEU A 96 14.64 -19.05 -0.81
CA LEU A 96 15.19 -20.30 -1.32
C LEU A 96 14.59 -21.48 -0.54
N ASN A 97 14.12 -22.48 -1.27
CA ASN A 97 13.74 -23.75 -0.69
C ASN A 97 14.98 -24.66 -0.46
N ASN A 98 14.76 -25.87 0.08
CA ASN A 98 15.84 -26.83 0.37
C ASN A 98 16.63 -27.28 -0.88
N ASP A 99 16.06 -27.14 -2.08
CA ASP A 99 16.69 -27.46 -3.36
C ASP A 99 17.41 -26.24 -3.96
N SER A 100 17.57 -25.15 -3.19
CA SER A 100 18.15 -23.88 -3.65
C SER A 100 17.40 -23.24 -4.80
N LYS A 101 16.09 -23.48 -4.93
CA LYS A 101 15.20 -22.85 -5.91
C LYS A 101 14.35 -21.78 -5.25
N VAL A 102 14.07 -20.71 -5.99
CA VAL A 102 13.18 -19.66 -5.51
C VAL A 102 11.75 -20.17 -5.38
N GLU A 103 11.15 -19.93 -4.23
CA GLU A 103 9.79 -20.34 -3.88
C GLU A 103 9.04 -19.19 -3.20
N ALA A 104 7.77 -19.00 -3.57
CA ALA A 104 6.91 -18.00 -2.93
C ALA A 104 6.69 -18.35 -1.45
N ALA A 105 6.67 -17.32 -0.61
CA ALA A 105 6.57 -17.49 0.84
C ALA A 105 5.79 -16.33 1.49
N ILE A 106 5.22 -16.60 2.66
CA ILE A 106 4.52 -15.63 3.49
C ILE A 106 5.32 -15.38 4.77
N TRP A 107 5.47 -14.10 5.12
CA TRP A 107 5.97 -13.64 6.41
C TRP A 107 4.80 -13.15 7.26
N GLN A 108 4.68 -13.65 8.50
CA GLN A 108 3.78 -13.05 9.50
C GLN A 108 4.50 -11.87 10.15
N ILE A 109 3.86 -10.71 10.28
CA ILE A 109 4.54 -9.50 10.80
C ILE A 109 5.08 -9.69 12.22
N ASP A 110 4.39 -10.46 13.06
CA ASP A 110 4.87 -10.84 14.39
C ASP A 110 5.73 -12.12 14.38
N GLY A 111 6.04 -12.66 13.21
CA GLY A 111 6.80 -13.88 13.02
C GLY A 111 8.31 -13.65 12.99
N VAL A 112 9.02 -14.77 12.98
CA VAL A 112 10.50 -14.78 12.97
C VAL A 112 11.08 -15.47 11.73
N GLU A 113 10.23 -16.06 10.87
CA GLU A 113 10.65 -16.83 9.71
C GLU A 113 9.63 -16.77 8.57
N TRP A 114 10.12 -16.96 7.35
CA TRP A 114 9.32 -17.13 6.17
C TRP A 114 8.67 -18.51 6.14
N GLN A 115 7.42 -18.57 5.71
CA GLN A 115 6.65 -19.79 5.50
C GLN A 115 6.50 -20.05 4.00
N PRO A 116 7.32 -20.94 3.39
CA PRO A 116 7.17 -21.31 1.99
C PRO A 116 5.81 -21.93 1.71
N ILE A 117 5.20 -21.56 0.57
CA ILE A 117 3.86 -22.07 0.20
C ILE A 117 3.91 -23.28 -0.75
N GLY A 118 5.11 -23.75 -1.06
CA GLY A 118 5.33 -24.93 -1.90
C GLY A 118 5.44 -24.62 -3.40
N ASN A 119 5.45 -25.70 -4.17
CA ASN A 119 5.58 -25.69 -5.62
C ASN A 119 4.86 -26.91 -6.23
N LEU A 120 4.97 -27.11 -7.55
CA LEU A 120 4.33 -28.23 -8.27
C LEU A 120 5.31 -29.38 -8.61
N GLY A 121 6.44 -29.50 -7.90
CA GLY A 121 7.40 -30.58 -8.10
C GLY A 121 8.14 -30.51 -9.43
N SER A 122 8.43 -29.32 -9.92
CA SER A 122 9.10 -29.10 -11.18
C SER A 122 10.58 -29.48 -11.14
N ASN A 123 11.07 -30.14 -12.17
CA ASN A 123 12.49 -30.39 -12.43
C ASN A 123 13.16 -29.25 -13.23
N CYS A 124 12.50 -28.11 -13.37
CA CYS A 124 13.02 -26.96 -14.10
C CYS A 124 14.12 -26.28 -13.30
N ASP A 125 15.16 -25.79 -13.98
CA ASP A 125 16.39 -25.34 -13.34
C ASP A 125 16.29 -23.97 -12.66
N ILE A 126 15.19 -23.22 -12.87
CA ILE A 126 15.13 -21.83 -12.45
C ILE A 126 14.32 -21.69 -11.14
N ASN A 127 13.09 -21.35 -11.22
CA ASN A 127 12.24 -21.07 -10.04
C ASN A 127 11.19 -22.17 -9.88
N SER A 128 10.87 -22.54 -8.64
CA SER A 128 9.76 -23.46 -8.39
C SER A 128 8.42 -22.74 -8.41
N SER A 129 8.33 -21.60 -7.70
CA SER A 129 7.20 -20.66 -7.70
C SER A 129 7.67 -19.27 -7.35
N THR A 130 6.90 -18.24 -7.72
CA THR A 130 7.15 -16.84 -7.35
C THR A 130 5.84 -16.15 -7.00
N GLY A 131 5.81 -15.41 -5.87
CA GLY A 131 4.67 -14.61 -5.45
C GLY A 131 4.64 -13.27 -6.17
N TRP A 132 3.47 -12.89 -6.71
CA TRP A 132 3.26 -11.61 -7.38
C TRP A 132 2.18 -10.76 -6.71
N GLY A 133 1.23 -11.40 -6.04
CA GLY A 133 0.17 -10.72 -5.32
C GLY A 133 -0.53 -11.64 -4.32
N MET A 134 -1.32 -11.03 -3.47
CA MET A 134 -2.11 -11.67 -2.43
C MET A 134 -3.53 -11.10 -2.46
N SER A 135 -4.53 -11.90 -2.07
CA SER A 135 -5.89 -11.38 -1.82
C SER A 135 -5.90 -10.46 -0.60
N GLY A 136 -6.83 -9.52 -0.54
CA GLY A 136 -6.93 -8.59 0.59
C GLY A 136 -7.05 -9.31 1.93
N ASP A 137 -7.83 -10.42 2.01
CA ASP A 137 -7.94 -11.25 3.22
C ASP A 137 -6.66 -12.02 3.60
N GLY A 138 -5.60 -11.92 2.79
CA GLY A 138 -4.31 -12.58 3.03
C GLY A 138 -4.33 -14.11 2.89
N LEU A 139 -5.46 -14.70 2.46
CA LEU A 139 -5.64 -16.16 2.44
C LEU A 139 -5.32 -16.80 1.08
N THR A 140 -5.20 -16.00 0.02
CA THR A 140 -4.87 -16.46 -1.32
C THR A 140 -3.60 -15.77 -1.82
N VAL A 141 -2.62 -16.54 -2.26
CA VAL A 141 -1.42 -16.07 -2.96
C VAL A 141 -1.53 -16.44 -4.43
N VAL A 142 -1.16 -15.50 -5.28
CA VAL A 142 -1.12 -15.69 -6.73
C VAL A 142 0.25 -15.28 -7.29
N GLY A 143 0.56 -15.78 -8.47
CA GLY A 143 1.85 -15.47 -9.09
C GLY A 143 2.16 -16.38 -10.26
N GLY A 144 3.39 -16.89 -10.27
CA GLY A 144 3.89 -17.79 -11.30
C GLY A 144 4.49 -19.07 -10.75
N VAL A 145 4.35 -20.14 -11.49
CA VAL A 145 4.93 -21.45 -11.18
C VAL A 145 5.43 -22.13 -12.46
N TYR A 146 6.47 -22.94 -12.32
CA TYR A 146 6.96 -23.78 -13.40
C TYR A 146 6.53 -25.24 -13.12
N PRO A 147 5.47 -25.73 -13.78
CA PRO A 147 5.12 -27.15 -13.70
C PRO A 147 6.15 -28.00 -14.48
N SER A 148 6.00 -29.33 -14.46
CA SER A 148 6.95 -30.30 -15.03
C SER A 148 7.36 -30.07 -16.49
N PHE A 149 6.54 -29.38 -17.28
CA PHE A 149 6.85 -29.03 -18.67
C PHE A 149 7.59 -27.67 -18.83
N CYS A 150 8.05 -27.06 -17.73
CA CYS A 150 8.91 -25.87 -17.69
C CYS A 150 8.38 -24.64 -18.43
N THR A 151 7.09 -24.56 -18.69
CA THR A 151 6.45 -23.32 -19.18
C THR A 151 5.82 -22.58 -18.01
N HIS A 152 6.14 -21.29 -17.86
CA HIS A 152 5.63 -20.46 -16.78
C HIS A 152 4.10 -20.37 -16.83
N ARG A 153 3.45 -20.64 -15.71
CA ARG A 153 1.99 -20.61 -15.53
C ARG A 153 1.59 -19.71 -14.39
N ALA A 154 0.50 -18.99 -14.56
CA ALA A 154 -0.20 -18.37 -13.46
C ALA A 154 -0.60 -19.42 -12.43
N MET A 155 -0.33 -19.15 -11.18
CA MET A 155 -0.66 -20.01 -10.06
C MET A 155 -1.60 -19.35 -9.08
N LYS A 156 -2.36 -20.19 -8.38
CA LYS A 156 -3.12 -19.83 -7.20
C LYS A 156 -2.84 -20.84 -6.10
N TRP A 157 -2.54 -20.34 -4.93
CA TRP A 157 -2.47 -21.07 -3.67
C TRP A 157 -3.47 -20.46 -2.69
N SER A 158 -4.15 -21.28 -1.91
CA SER A 158 -5.03 -20.80 -0.82
C SER A 158 -4.64 -21.48 0.48
N GLN A 159 -4.73 -20.77 1.58
CA GLN A 159 -4.36 -21.27 2.90
C GLN A 159 -5.11 -22.58 3.21
N GLY A 160 -4.36 -23.59 3.63
CA GLY A 160 -4.90 -24.93 3.90
C GLY A 160 -5.21 -25.76 2.66
N GLY A 161 -4.98 -25.23 1.45
CA GLY A 161 -5.17 -25.91 0.17
C GLY A 161 -3.86 -26.18 -0.57
N ALA A 162 -3.98 -26.86 -1.70
CA ALA A 162 -2.86 -27.10 -2.59
C ALA A 162 -2.68 -25.96 -3.59
N MET A 163 -1.44 -25.72 -4.02
CA MET A 163 -1.16 -24.87 -5.17
C MET A 163 -1.69 -25.51 -6.46
N SER A 164 -2.22 -24.68 -7.35
CA SER A 164 -2.71 -25.11 -8.67
C SER A 164 -2.34 -24.09 -9.74
N THR A 165 -2.21 -24.54 -10.99
CA THR A 165 -2.13 -23.64 -12.13
C THR A 165 -3.50 -23.12 -12.53
N LEU A 166 -3.54 -21.89 -13.01
CA LEU A 166 -4.74 -21.33 -13.63
C LEU A 166 -4.79 -21.67 -15.13
N PHE A 167 -5.99 -21.71 -15.67
CA PHE A 167 -6.19 -22.03 -17.07
C PHE A 167 -5.40 -21.10 -18.01
N SER A 168 -4.87 -21.68 -19.08
CA SER A 168 -4.11 -20.96 -20.12
C SER A 168 -4.60 -21.42 -21.50
N TRP A 169 -5.00 -20.48 -22.35
CA TRP A 169 -5.29 -20.77 -23.74
C TRP A 169 -4.03 -21.24 -24.47
N PHE A 170 -4.17 -22.30 -25.24
CA PHE A 170 -3.09 -22.89 -26.05
C PHE A 170 -1.83 -23.29 -25.27
N GLY A 171 -1.89 -23.33 -23.93
CA GLY A 171 -0.71 -23.62 -23.13
C GLY A 171 0.36 -22.52 -23.14
N TRP A 172 0.02 -21.30 -23.48
CA TRP A 172 0.94 -20.16 -23.49
C TRP A 172 1.31 -19.71 -22.08
N THR A 173 2.41 -18.96 -21.97
CA THR A 173 2.86 -18.35 -20.72
C THR A 173 1.77 -17.49 -20.12
N THR A 174 1.55 -17.65 -18.82
CA THR A 174 0.62 -16.84 -18.04
C THR A 174 1.25 -16.43 -16.73
N ARG A 175 0.81 -15.30 -16.18
CA ARG A 175 1.15 -14.83 -14.83
C ARG A 175 -0.08 -14.19 -14.19
N ALA A 176 -0.31 -14.50 -12.93
CA ALA A 176 -1.23 -13.77 -12.07
C ALA A 176 -0.48 -12.63 -11.38
N ASN A 177 -1.01 -11.39 -11.47
CA ASN A 177 -0.43 -10.20 -10.86
C ASN A 177 -1.02 -9.95 -9.47
N GLY A 178 -2.28 -10.32 -9.24
CA GLY A 178 -2.95 -10.14 -7.96
C GLY A 178 -4.34 -10.78 -7.95
N ALA A 179 -5.06 -10.59 -6.85
CA ALA A 179 -6.41 -11.09 -6.64
C ALA A 179 -7.26 -10.04 -5.92
N ASN A 180 -8.59 -10.18 -6.03
CA ASN A 180 -9.54 -9.34 -5.29
C ASN A 180 -9.56 -9.69 -3.80
N GLN A 181 -10.39 -8.99 -3.01
CA GLN A 181 -10.48 -9.10 -1.55
C GLN A 181 -10.46 -10.53 -1.00
N ASN A 182 -11.22 -11.43 -1.58
CA ASN A 182 -11.36 -12.82 -1.12
C ASN A 182 -10.72 -13.88 -2.05
N GLY A 183 -9.90 -13.46 -3.00
CA GLY A 183 -9.23 -14.35 -3.94
C GLY A 183 -10.15 -15.05 -4.95
N SER A 184 -11.43 -14.65 -5.08
CA SER A 184 -12.37 -15.26 -6.04
C SER A 184 -12.11 -14.82 -7.47
N VAL A 185 -11.57 -13.62 -7.68
CA VAL A 185 -11.13 -13.09 -8.97
C VAL A 185 -9.63 -12.89 -8.92
N VAL A 186 -8.92 -13.49 -9.84
CA VAL A 186 -7.48 -13.32 -10.04
C VAL A 186 -7.26 -12.54 -11.33
N TYR A 187 -6.33 -11.60 -11.37
CA TYR A 187 -6.01 -10.80 -12.54
C TYR A 187 -4.53 -10.92 -12.91
N GLY A 188 -4.23 -10.67 -14.17
CA GLY A 188 -2.88 -10.76 -14.70
C GLY A 188 -2.84 -10.74 -16.23
N TRP A 189 -2.05 -11.62 -16.83
CA TRP A 189 -1.87 -11.65 -18.27
C TRP A 189 -1.56 -13.05 -18.80
N GLN A 190 -1.72 -13.19 -20.11
CA GLN A 190 -1.33 -14.33 -20.92
C GLN A 190 -0.57 -13.85 -22.15
N ASP A 191 0.44 -14.60 -22.60
CA ASP A 191 1.03 -14.37 -23.92
C ASP A 191 0.00 -14.65 -25.03
N ILE A 192 0.21 -14.02 -26.16
CA ILE A 192 -0.54 -14.27 -27.40
C ILE A 192 0.42 -14.79 -28.50
N GLU A 193 -0.15 -15.14 -29.64
CA GLU A 193 0.57 -15.73 -30.80
C GLU A 193 1.77 -14.90 -31.28
N THR A 194 1.79 -13.60 -31.00
CA THR A 194 2.88 -12.68 -31.39
C THR A 194 3.95 -12.51 -30.30
N GLY A 195 3.81 -13.18 -29.15
CA GLY A 195 4.70 -13.03 -28.01
C GLY A 195 4.42 -11.78 -27.15
N PHE A 196 3.40 -10.97 -27.49
CA PHE A 196 2.93 -9.87 -26.65
C PHE A 196 1.95 -10.38 -25.60
N ARG A 197 1.73 -9.60 -24.55
CA ARG A 197 0.83 -9.93 -23.45
C ARG A 197 -0.58 -9.41 -23.69
N GLN A 198 -1.58 -10.22 -23.30
CA GLN A 198 -2.98 -9.81 -23.18
C GLN A 198 -3.42 -9.95 -21.74
N GLY A 199 -4.00 -8.88 -21.21
CA GLY A 199 -4.61 -8.88 -19.87
C GLY A 199 -5.74 -9.89 -19.77
N CYS A 200 -5.84 -10.56 -18.65
CA CYS A 200 -6.91 -11.52 -18.38
C CYS A 200 -7.25 -11.56 -16.89
N ILE A 201 -8.44 -12.07 -16.62
CA ILE A 201 -8.90 -12.44 -15.28
C ILE A 201 -9.31 -13.91 -15.26
N TRP A 202 -9.24 -14.51 -14.07
CA TRP A 202 -9.72 -15.85 -13.78
C TRP A 202 -10.77 -15.78 -12.68
N THR A 203 -11.95 -16.34 -12.95
CA THR A 203 -12.97 -16.59 -11.93
C THR A 203 -13.12 -18.09 -11.81
N GLY A 204 -12.72 -18.64 -10.66
CA GLY A 204 -12.42 -20.07 -10.58
C GLY A 204 -11.33 -20.45 -11.56
N ASN A 205 -11.61 -21.42 -12.46
CA ASN A 205 -10.66 -21.81 -13.53
C ASN A 205 -11.09 -21.31 -14.92
N VAL A 206 -12.03 -20.36 -14.98
CA VAL A 206 -12.47 -19.75 -16.24
C VAL A 206 -11.69 -18.47 -16.51
N GLN A 207 -10.99 -18.42 -17.64
CA GLN A 207 -10.23 -17.25 -18.06
C GLN A 207 -11.07 -16.36 -18.98
N THR A 208 -11.13 -15.07 -18.64
CA THR A 208 -11.66 -14.00 -19.50
C THR A 208 -10.51 -13.11 -19.97
N ARG A 209 -10.33 -12.98 -21.27
CA ARG A 209 -9.32 -12.09 -21.88
C ARG A 209 -9.87 -10.69 -22.02
N LEU A 210 -9.09 -9.68 -21.64
CA LEU A 210 -9.53 -8.29 -21.61
C LEU A 210 -9.38 -7.65 -22.99
N ALA A 211 -10.45 -7.01 -23.44
CA ALA A 211 -10.50 -6.31 -24.73
C ALA A 211 -11.52 -5.16 -24.68
N THR A 212 -11.49 -4.28 -25.67
CA THR A 212 -12.54 -3.28 -25.94
C THR A 212 -13.78 -3.96 -26.53
N THR A 213 -14.87 -3.22 -26.68
CA THR A 213 -16.08 -3.69 -27.41
C THR A 213 -15.80 -4.01 -28.88
N ALA A 214 -14.81 -3.34 -29.48
CA ALA A 214 -14.34 -3.60 -30.85
C ALA A 214 -13.37 -4.80 -30.94
N GLY A 215 -13.05 -5.46 -29.82
CA GLY A 215 -12.16 -6.61 -29.79
C GLY A 215 -10.66 -6.26 -29.75
N VAL A 216 -10.29 -4.99 -29.56
CA VAL A 216 -8.88 -4.60 -29.39
C VAL A 216 -8.39 -5.16 -28.07
N ARG A 217 -7.31 -5.93 -28.11
CA ARG A 217 -6.72 -6.62 -26.95
C ARG A 217 -6.03 -5.61 -26.03
N MET A 218 -6.35 -5.69 -24.73
CA MET A 218 -5.66 -4.89 -23.73
C MET A 218 -4.39 -5.59 -23.25
N GLY A 219 -3.45 -4.80 -22.73
CA GLY A 219 -2.25 -5.30 -22.09
C GLY A 219 -2.51 -5.88 -20.70
N GLU A 220 -1.57 -5.73 -19.77
CA GLU A 220 -1.65 -6.37 -18.46
C GLU A 220 -2.78 -5.78 -17.59
N ALA A 221 -3.47 -6.64 -16.83
CA ALA A 221 -4.31 -6.24 -15.70
C ALA A 221 -3.44 -6.10 -14.44
N GLN A 222 -3.57 -4.99 -13.71
CA GLN A 222 -2.67 -4.63 -12.60
C GLN A 222 -3.36 -4.57 -11.24
N CYS A 223 -4.62 -4.19 -11.18
CA CYS A 223 -5.43 -4.19 -9.95
C CYS A 223 -6.91 -4.38 -10.27
N CYS A 224 -7.72 -4.62 -9.25
CA CYS A 224 -9.19 -4.66 -9.36
C CYS A 224 -9.85 -4.18 -8.07
N THR A 225 -11.12 -3.81 -8.17
CA THR A 225 -11.96 -3.51 -7.00
C THR A 225 -12.08 -4.71 -6.05
N ALA A 226 -12.41 -4.47 -4.79
CA ALA A 226 -12.53 -5.51 -3.77
C ALA A 226 -13.50 -6.64 -4.15
N ASP A 227 -14.56 -6.33 -4.88
CA ASP A 227 -15.51 -7.31 -5.43
C ASP A 227 -15.03 -7.99 -6.73
N GLY A 228 -13.93 -7.48 -7.33
CA GLY A 228 -13.40 -7.95 -8.61
C GLY A 228 -14.21 -7.57 -9.84
N ALA A 229 -15.23 -6.71 -9.71
CA ALA A 229 -16.13 -6.34 -10.82
C ALA A 229 -15.48 -5.35 -11.80
N THR A 230 -14.58 -4.49 -11.33
CA THR A 230 -13.82 -3.55 -12.15
C THR A 230 -12.34 -3.88 -12.08
N VAL A 231 -11.70 -3.96 -13.24
CA VAL A 231 -10.26 -4.25 -13.39
C VAL A 231 -9.58 -3.08 -14.06
N PHE A 232 -8.39 -2.73 -13.57
CA PHE A 232 -7.57 -1.67 -14.12
C PHE A 232 -6.24 -2.24 -14.63
N GLY A 233 -5.66 -1.56 -15.59
CA GLY A 233 -4.41 -1.95 -16.20
C GLY A 233 -3.99 -0.96 -17.29
N PHE A 234 -3.17 -1.41 -18.22
CA PHE A 234 -2.73 -0.60 -19.35
C PHE A 234 -2.81 -1.38 -20.66
N GLY A 235 -3.02 -0.66 -21.75
CA GLY A 235 -3.14 -1.28 -23.06
C GLY A 235 -3.11 -0.26 -24.19
N ASN A 236 -2.91 -0.74 -25.42
CA ASN A 236 -2.92 0.09 -26.61
C ASN A 236 -4.31 0.03 -27.27
N PHE A 237 -4.97 1.18 -27.41
CA PHE A 237 -6.29 1.30 -28.02
C PHE A 237 -6.23 1.43 -29.57
N ASN A 238 -5.05 1.29 -30.19
CA ASN A 238 -4.80 1.48 -31.62
C ASN A 238 -5.05 2.91 -32.12
N ASP A 239 -4.95 3.89 -31.22
CA ASP A 239 -5.11 5.32 -31.49
C ASP A 239 -3.79 6.05 -31.76
N GLY A 240 -2.66 5.33 -31.72
CA GLY A 240 -1.32 5.89 -31.94
C GLY A 240 -0.66 6.45 -30.67
N ASN A 241 -1.37 6.50 -29.53
CA ASN A 241 -0.87 7.09 -28.26
C ASN A 241 -0.05 6.13 -27.40
N GLY A 242 0.17 4.87 -27.84
CA GLY A 242 0.94 3.87 -27.09
C GLY A 242 0.13 3.21 -25.99
N GLN A 243 0.74 3.01 -24.82
CA GLN A 243 0.07 2.42 -23.65
C GLN A 243 -0.78 3.47 -22.95
N VAL A 244 -2.01 3.13 -22.60
CA VAL A 244 -2.98 4.00 -21.94
C VAL A 244 -3.57 3.26 -20.72
N PRO A 245 -3.69 3.90 -19.55
CA PRO A 245 -4.40 3.32 -18.41
C PRO A 245 -5.87 3.09 -18.76
N TYR A 246 -6.40 1.91 -18.43
CA TYR A 246 -7.79 1.56 -18.69
C TYR A 246 -8.51 1.02 -17.46
N ARG A 247 -9.83 1.10 -17.49
CA ARG A 247 -10.73 0.29 -16.68
C ARG A 247 -11.51 -0.68 -17.57
N TRP A 248 -11.74 -1.86 -17.05
CA TRP A 248 -12.55 -2.89 -17.71
C TRP A 248 -13.63 -3.39 -16.76
N THR A 249 -14.83 -3.55 -17.27
CA THR A 249 -15.92 -4.30 -16.62
C THR A 249 -16.53 -5.27 -17.63
N ASN A 250 -17.28 -6.26 -17.15
CA ASN A 250 -17.97 -7.15 -18.08
C ASN A 250 -18.97 -6.43 -18.99
N ALA A 251 -19.60 -5.35 -18.50
CA ALA A 251 -20.58 -4.56 -19.26
C ALA A 251 -19.93 -3.60 -20.26
N THR A 252 -18.94 -2.81 -19.82
CA THR A 252 -18.36 -1.74 -20.65
C THR A 252 -17.20 -2.21 -21.52
N LYS A 253 -16.61 -3.39 -21.20
CA LYS A 253 -15.31 -3.80 -21.70
C LYS A 253 -14.23 -2.76 -21.37
N ALA A 254 -13.06 -2.81 -22.00
CA ALA A 254 -12.00 -1.86 -21.74
C ALA A 254 -12.32 -0.48 -22.31
N VAL A 255 -12.19 0.54 -21.47
CA VAL A 255 -12.29 1.96 -21.84
C VAL A 255 -11.13 2.71 -21.19
N PRO A 256 -10.51 3.73 -21.83
CA PRO A 256 -9.45 4.52 -21.23
C PRO A 256 -9.97 5.26 -19.98
N LEU A 257 -9.08 5.50 -19.03
CA LEU A 257 -9.40 6.27 -17.82
C LEU A 257 -9.64 7.76 -18.09
N GLY A 258 -9.07 8.29 -19.16
CA GLY A 258 -9.21 9.68 -19.58
C GLY A 258 -8.15 10.07 -20.60
N PRO A 259 -8.12 11.35 -21.00
CA PRO A 259 -7.06 11.87 -21.85
C PRO A 259 -5.72 11.78 -21.12
N ASP A 260 -4.67 11.46 -21.87
CA ASP A 260 -3.30 11.36 -21.39
C ASP A 260 -2.79 12.77 -20.98
N PRO A 261 -2.36 12.96 -19.71
CA PRO A 261 -1.89 14.24 -19.22
C PRO A 261 -0.47 14.60 -19.74
N GLU A 262 0.33 13.62 -20.17
CA GLU A 262 1.77 13.78 -20.49
C GLU A 262 2.09 13.55 -21.95
N ALA A 263 1.13 13.15 -22.79
CA ALA A 263 1.35 12.65 -24.13
C ALA A 263 2.44 11.54 -24.16
N ALA A 264 2.52 10.71 -23.13
CA ALA A 264 3.51 9.66 -22.91
C ALA A 264 2.82 8.34 -22.58
N PRO A 265 3.44 7.17 -22.83
CA PRO A 265 2.87 5.89 -22.43
C PRO A 265 2.53 5.85 -20.94
N GLY A 266 1.26 5.55 -20.63
CA GLY A 266 0.69 5.54 -19.28
C GLY A 266 0.33 4.15 -18.77
N TYR A 267 0.42 3.97 -17.46
CA TYR A 267 0.28 2.68 -16.80
C TYR A 267 -0.51 2.86 -15.49
N ALA A 268 -1.59 2.12 -15.32
CA ALA A 268 -2.21 1.94 -14.00
C ALA A 268 -1.43 0.89 -13.21
N THR A 269 -1.33 1.05 -11.89
CA THR A 269 -0.51 0.19 -11.01
C THR A 269 -1.30 -0.39 -9.85
N GLY A 270 -2.02 0.42 -9.06
CA GLY A 270 -2.83 0.03 -7.93
C GLY A 270 -4.17 0.75 -7.91
N CYS A 271 -5.12 0.32 -7.09
CA CYS A 271 -6.42 0.99 -6.96
C CYS A 271 -7.06 0.78 -5.58
N SER A 272 -7.88 1.75 -5.15
CA SER A 272 -8.71 1.62 -3.95
C SER A 272 -9.74 0.50 -4.08
N ALA A 273 -10.27 0.01 -2.95
CA ALA A 273 -11.23 -1.09 -2.91
C ALA A 273 -12.50 -0.83 -3.75
N ASP A 274 -12.92 0.41 -3.84
CA ASP A 274 -14.09 0.85 -4.62
C ASP A 274 -13.73 1.28 -6.07
N GLY A 275 -12.43 1.34 -6.40
CA GLY A 275 -11.93 1.78 -7.70
C GLY A 275 -12.08 3.27 -7.98
N ASN A 276 -12.33 4.09 -6.96
CA ASN A 276 -12.45 5.55 -7.13
C ASN A 276 -11.10 6.26 -7.21
N ILE A 277 -10.04 5.63 -6.69
CA ILE A 277 -8.66 6.11 -6.78
C ILE A 277 -7.82 5.03 -7.48
N VAL A 278 -7.07 5.42 -8.51
CA VAL A 278 -6.15 4.53 -9.23
C VAL A 278 -4.80 5.22 -9.34
N SER A 279 -3.75 4.58 -8.85
CA SER A 279 -2.39 5.07 -9.06
C SER A 279 -1.94 4.81 -10.50
N CYS A 280 -1.34 5.82 -11.10
CA CYS A 280 -0.87 5.77 -12.48
C CYS A 280 0.48 6.47 -12.63
N PHE A 281 1.25 6.10 -13.62
CA PHE A 281 2.43 6.87 -14.03
C PHE A 281 2.54 6.93 -15.55
N PHE A 282 3.19 7.99 -16.03
CA PHE A 282 3.42 8.23 -17.46
C PHE A 282 4.91 8.43 -17.70
N ARG A 283 5.47 7.80 -18.75
CA ARG A 283 6.89 7.93 -19.07
C ARG A 283 7.20 7.52 -20.51
N TRP A 284 8.25 8.13 -21.10
CA TRP A 284 8.74 7.77 -22.43
C TRP A 284 9.81 6.68 -22.46
N GLY A 285 10.41 6.35 -21.34
CA GLY A 285 11.49 5.36 -21.33
C GLY A 285 11.95 4.98 -19.92
N PRO A 286 12.90 4.04 -19.82
CA PRO A 286 13.52 3.69 -18.56
C PRO A 286 14.42 4.79 -17.99
N PRO A 287 14.69 4.80 -16.69
CA PRO A 287 14.06 3.95 -15.67
C PRO A 287 12.61 4.37 -15.34
N ALA A 288 11.85 3.48 -14.70
CA ALA A 288 10.45 3.76 -14.35
C ALA A 288 10.28 5.04 -13.54
N VAL A 289 11.18 5.30 -12.59
CA VAL A 289 11.19 6.51 -11.75
C VAL A 289 11.49 7.81 -12.50
N SER A 290 11.79 7.79 -13.80
CA SER A 290 11.97 9.00 -14.59
C SER A 290 10.65 9.59 -15.14
N GLY A 291 9.53 8.91 -14.90
CA GLY A 291 8.20 9.36 -15.27
C GLY A 291 7.60 10.39 -14.33
N GLU A 292 6.31 10.62 -14.48
CA GLU A 292 5.51 11.47 -13.59
C GLU A 292 4.36 10.64 -13.01
N GLY A 293 4.12 10.77 -11.70
CA GLY A 293 3.11 10.02 -10.96
C GLY A 293 1.78 10.76 -10.85
N TYR A 294 0.71 10.02 -11.00
CA TYR A 294 -0.66 10.55 -10.97
C TYR A 294 -1.56 9.65 -10.11
N ALA A 295 -2.57 10.25 -9.50
CA ALA A 295 -3.78 9.58 -9.09
C ALA A 295 -4.88 9.88 -10.12
N TRP A 296 -5.50 8.83 -10.68
CA TRP A 296 -6.77 9.01 -11.34
C TRP A 296 -7.88 8.96 -10.30
N ILE A 297 -8.73 9.99 -10.30
CA ILE A 297 -9.83 10.14 -9.34
C ILE A 297 -11.13 10.08 -10.13
N ASN A 298 -12.03 9.17 -9.76
CA ASN A 298 -13.31 9.01 -10.42
C ASN A 298 -14.11 10.33 -10.41
N GLY A 299 -14.59 10.74 -11.59
CA GLY A 299 -15.28 12.01 -11.78
C GLY A 299 -14.37 13.26 -11.89
N ARG A 300 -13.07 13.13 -11.64
CA ARG A 300 -12.10 14.25 -11.72
C ARG A 300 -11.04 14.04 -12.82
N GLY A 301 -10.63 12.78 -13.07
CA GLY A 301 -9.53 12.46 -13.99
C GLY A 301 -8.16 12.39 -13.30
N PHE A 302 -7.08 12.55 -14.08
CA PHE A 302 -5.71 12.47 -13.60
C PHE A 302 -5.29 13.74 -12.84
N VAL A 303 -4.71 13.56 -11.65
CA VAL A 303 -4.14 14.60 -10.79
C VAL A 303 -2.72 14.19 -10.46
N ALA A 304 -1.74 15.06 -10.74
CA ALA A 304 -0.34 14.83 -10.37
C ALA A 304 -0.21 14.64 -8.85
N LEU A 305 0.61 13.70 -8.39
CA LEU A 305 0.72 13.37 -6.96
C LEU A 305 1.20 14.56 -6.13
N GLU A 306 2.11 15.37 -6.65
CA GLU A 306 2.58 16.58 -5.97
C GLU A 306 1.48 17.63 -5.81
N ALA A 307 0.59 17.76 -6.82
CA ALA A 307 -0.57 18.64 -6.73
C ALA A 307 -1.58 18.09 -5.70
N LEU A 308 -1.85 16.79 -5.73
CA LEU A 308 -2.73 16.12 -4.77
C LEU A 308 -2.22 16.28 -3.33
N ALA A 309 -0.90 16.11 -3.11
CA ALA A 309 -0.27 16.37 -1.82
C ALA A 309 -0.50 17.81 -1.36
N THR A 310 -0.23 18.79 -2.23
CA THR A 310 -0.39 20.21 -1.93
C THR A 310 -1.86 20.58 -1.60
N GLU A 311 -2.81 20.02 -2.32
CA GLU A 311 -4.26 20.19 -2.07
C GLU A 311 -4.68 19.68 -0.67
N ASN A 312 -3.96 18.69 -0.14
CA ASN A 312 -4.17 18.16 1.21
C ASN A 312 -3.27 18.80 2.27
N GLY A 313 -2.65 19.94 1.95
CA GLY A 313 -1.82 20.71 2.89
C GLY A 313 -0.42 20.13 3.12
N ILE A 314 -0.01 19.16 2.32
CA ILE A 314 1.32 18.54 2.42
C ILE A 314 2.33 19.36 1.63
N VAL A 315 3.43 19.72 2.27
CA VAL A 315 4.56 20.38 1.60
C VAL A 315 5.44 19.31 0.96
N VAL A 316 5.49 19.30 -0.37
CA VAL A 316 6.43 18.43 -1.11
C VAL A 316 7.78 19.14 -1.17
N PRO A 317 8.88 18.50 -0.70
CA PRO A 317 10.22 19.08 -0.78
C PRO A 317 10.59 19.47 -2.21
N GLU A 318 11.28 20.60 -2.37
CA GLU A 318 11.74 21.06 -3.68
C GLU A 318 12.64 20.02 -4.35
N GLY A 319 12.37 19.72 -5.63
CA GLY A 319 13.10 18.74 -6.41
C GLY A 319 12.72 17.27 -6.16
N LEU A 320 11.88 16.98 -5.17
CA LEU A 320 11.31 15.65 -5.00
C LEU A 320 10.23 15.39 -6.06
N ARG A 321 10.26 14.19 -6.66
CA ARG A 321 9.25 13.71 -7.61
C ARG A 321 8.65 12.39 -7.14
N LEU A 322 7.33 12.34 -7.06
CA LEU A 322 6.55 11.15 -6.71
C LEU A 322 6.20 10.36 -7.97
N SER A 323 7.21 9.95 -8.72
CA SER A 323 7.13 9.61 -10.15
C SER A 323 6.58 8.23 -10.47
N LEU A 324 6.62 7.28 -9.53
CA LEU A 324 6.21 5.89 -9.76
C LEU A 324 5.36 5.40 -8.58
N PRO A 325 4.10 5.84 -8.48
CA PRO A 325 3.17 5.22 -7.55
C PRO A 325 2.92 3.77 -7.95
N LEU A 326 2.88 2.86 -6.98
CA LEU A 326 2.80 1.43 -7.22
C LEU A 326 1.56 0.79 -6.60
N ASP A 327 1.04 1.36 -5.51
CA ASP A 327 -0.20 0.86 -4.90
C ASP A 327 -0.96 1.97 -4.17
N VAL A 328 -2.24 1.69 -3.87
CA VAL A 328 -3.19 2.55 -3.16
C VAL A 328 -3.90 1.72 -2.09
N SER A 329 -4.00 2.24 -0.87
CA SER A 329 -4.76 1.61 0.22
C SER A 329 -6.23 1.40 -0.17
N ALA A 330 -6.89 0.42 0.46
CA ALA A 330 -8.28 0.09 0.15
C ALA A 330 -9.24 1.28 0.33
N ASP A 331 -8.96 2.15 1.30
CA ASP A 331 -9.73 3.38 1.55
C ASP A 331 -9.39 4.54 0.60
N GLY A 332 -8.37 4.37 -0.27
CA GLY A 332 -7.94 5.36 -1.25
C GLY A 332 -7.13 6.53 -0.68
N LYS A 333 -6.69 6.47 0.57
CA LYS A 333 -6.05 7.61 1.24
C LYS A 333 -4.54 7.50 1.38
N THR A 334 -3.96 6.32 1.19
CA THR A 334 -2.51 6.16 1.20
C THR A 334 -2.03 5.67 -0.17
N ILE A 335 -1.08 6.41 -0.76
CA ILE A 335 -0.43 6.04 -2.03
C ILE A 335 1.05 5.79 -1.75
N VAL A 336 1.56 4.66 -2.23
CA VAL A 336 2.95 4.25 -2.00
C VAL A 336 3.68 3.99 -3.31
N GLY A 337 5.00 4.15 -3.29
CA GLY A 337 5.77 3.90 -4.50
C GLY A 337 7.24 4.30 -4.39
N ALA A 338 7.84 4.54 -5.55
CA ALA A 338 9.19 5.04 -5.71
C ALA A 338 9.18 6.41 -6.42
N GLY A 339 10.15 7.24 -6.08
CA GLY A 339 10.33 8.55 -6.63
C GLY A 339 11.81 8.86 -6.84
N ARG A 340 12.12 10.12 -7.04
CA ARG A 340 13.50 10.63 -7.13
C ARG A 340 13.63 11.94 -6.38
N ASP A 341 14.78 12.11 -5.75
CA ASP A 341 15.14 13.34 -5.05
C ASP A 341 15.76 14.40 -5.99
N VAL A 342 16.16 15.53 -5.42
CA VAL A 342 16.85 16.62 -6.12
C VAL A 342 18.14 16.22 -6.79
N LEU A 343 18.81 15.16 -6.31
CA LEU A 343 20.03 14.59 -6.88
C LEU A 343 19.73 13.50 -7.92
N ASN A 344 18.45 13.32 -8.26
CA ASN A 344 17.95 12.26 -9.14
C ASN A 344 18.22 10.83 -8.63
N GLN A 345 18.37 10.68 -7.31
CA GLN A 345 18.49 9.39 -6.64
C GLN A 345 17.10 8.83 -6.37
N GLN A 346 16.97 7.51 -6.52
CA GLN A 346 15.71 6.83 -6.22
C GLN A 346 15.46 6.85 -4.72
N VAL A 347 14.27 7.27 -4.35
CA VAL A 347 13.71 7.23 -3.00
C VAL A 347 12.42 6.44 -3.02
N ILE A 348 11.95 6.01 -1.86
CA ILE A 348 10.62 5.44 -1.69
C ILE A 348 9.75 6.40 -0.88
N PHE A 349 8.44 6.41 -1.15
CA PHE A 349 7.53 7.33 -0.50
C PHE A 349 6.25 6.65 -0.02
N VAL A 350 5.70 7.21 1.05
CA VAL A 350 4.34 6.98 1.54
C VAL A 350 3.65 8.35 1.57
N LEU A 351 2.66 8.54 0.72
CA LEU A 351 1.80 9.72 0.68
C LEU A 351 0.50 9.38 1.41
N ASP A 352 0.38 9.84 2.65
CA ASP A 352 -0.78 9.66 3.50
C ASP A 352 -1.69 10.90 3.41
N LEU A 353 -2.88 10.72 2.85
CA LEU A 353 -3.88 11.76 2.63
C LEU A 353 -4.98 11.76 3.72
N HIS A 354 -4.81 10.97 4.79
CA HIS A 354 -5.75 11.02 5.89
C HIS A 354 -5.77 12.43 6.48
N ALA A 355 -6.96 13.02 6.59
CA ALA A 355 -7.09 14.26 7.33
C ALA A 355 -6.58 14.03 8.76
N ALA A 356 -5.94 15.06 9.34
CA ALA A 356 -5.66 15.01 10.77
C ALA A 356 -6.94 14.61 11.51
N ALA A 357 -6.87 13.54 12.29
CA ALA A 357 -7.96 13.26 13.20
C ALA A 357 -8.20 14.53 14.05
N PRO A 358 -9.44 14.97 14.25
CA PRO A 358 -9.70 16.10 15.13
C PRO A 358 -9.03 15.81 16.49
N PRO A 359 -8.36 16.81 17.10
CA PRO A 359 -7.69 16.58 18.36
C PRO A 359 -8.68 15.99 19.34
N CYS A 360 -8.31 14.86 19.96
CA CYS A 360 -9.13 14.20 20.98
C CYS A 360 -9.05 15.02 22.28
N THR A 361 -9.66 16.21 22.26
CA THR A 361 -9.57 17.19 23.35
C THR A 361 -10.14 16.66 24.66
N ALA A 362 -11.02 15.66 24.58
CA ALA A 362 -11.63 15.01 25.73
C ALA A 362 -10.77 13.87 26.33
N ASP A 363 -9.71 13.44 25.63
CA ASP A 363 -8.64 12.58 26.20
C ASP A 363 -7.72 13.43 27.07
N ILE A 364 -8.16 13.67 28.27
CA ILE A 364 -7.49 14.55 29.23
C ILE A 364 -6.30 13.83 29.88
N SER A 365 -6.38 12.51 29.99
CA SER A 365 -5.34 11.63 30.53
C SER A 365 -4.18 11.42 29.56
N GLY A 366 -4.43 11.52 28.23
CA GLY A 366 -3.46 11.32 27.16
C GLY A 366 -3.15 9.84 26.89
N ASP A 367 -4.05 8.92 27.22
CA ASP A 367 -3.85 7.48 27.06
C ASP A 367 -4.36 6.92 25.72
N GLY A 368 -5.00 7.78 24.88
CA GLY A 368 -5.51 7.43 23.57
C GLY A 368 -6.97 7.01 23.54
N ALA A 369 -7.69 7.16 24.64
CA ALA A 369 -9.13 6.90 24.72
C ALA A 369 -9.81 7.89 25.66
N VAL A 370 -11.06 8.24 25.40
CA VAL A 370 -11.90 8.99 26.35
C VAL A 370 -12.68 8.00 27.19
N ASP A 371 -12.30 7.85 28.46
CA ASP A 371 -12.87 6.85 29.35
C ASP A 371 -12.99 7.32 30.83
N GLY A 372 -13.02 6.36 31.74
CA GLY A 372 -13.13 6.65 33.18
C GLY A 372 -11.92 7.39 33.75
N ALA A 373 -10.74 7.32 33.13
CA ALA A 373 -9.56 8.06 33.56
C ALA A 373 -9.78 9.56 33.35
N ASP A 374 -10.26 9.94 32.12
CA ASP A 374 -10.57 11.33 31.78
C ASP A 374 -11.68 11.93 32.60
N LEU A 375 -12.75 11.13 32.81
CA LEU A 375 -13.84 11.51 33.70
C LEU A 375 -13.32 11.77 35.11
N GLY A 376 -12.40 10.95 35.61
CA GLY A 376 -11.76 11.13 36.92
C GLY A 376 -10.98 12.44 37.00
N VAL A 377 -10.19 12.79 35.95
CA VAL A 377 -9.46 14.05 35.88
C VAL A 377 -10.40 15.25 35.82
N LEU A 378 -11.45 15.19 34.98
CA LEU A 378 -12.45 16.26 34.86
C LEU A 378 -13.14 16.52 36.21
N LEU A 379 -13.63 15.47 36.85
CA LEU A 379 -14.33 15.58 38.15
C LEU A 379 -13.41 16.07 39.28
N SER A 380 -12.13 15.71 39.26
CA SER A 380 -11.16 16.20 40.28
C SER A 380 -10.87 17.68 40.16
N ASN A 381 -11.06 18.28 38.98
CA ASN A 381 -10.87 19.69 38.70
C ASN A 381 -12.19 20.48 38.61
N TRP A 382 -13.32 19.90 39.05
CA TRP A 382 -14.63 20.52 38.94
C TRP A 382 -14.71 21.89 39.60
N GLY A 383 -15.28 22.86 38.87
CA GLY A 383 -15.39 24.26 39.31
C GLY A 383 -14.09 25.07 39.23
N GLN A 384 -13.01 24.48 38.71
CA GLN A 384 -11.75 25.18 38.48
C GLN A 384 -11.58 25.48 36.99
N SER A 385 -10.55 26.22 36.62
CA SER A 385 -10.11 26.45 35.25
C SER A 385 -8.94 25.53 34.94
N GLY A 386 -8.75 25.16 33.65
CA GLY A 386 -7.58 24.42 33.19
C GLY A 386 -7.90 23.08 32.55
N GLN A 387 -7.15 22.03 32.92
CA GLN A 387 -7.29 20.71 32.30
C GLN A 387 -8.66 20.09 32.60
N GLY A 388 -9.49 19.96 31.58
CA GLY A 388 -10.89 19.53 31.67
C GLY A 388 -11.91 20.61 31.28
N ASP A 389 -11.49 21.86 31.04
CA ASP A 389 -12.29 22.92 30.43
C ASP A 389 -12.32 22.70 28.90
N LEU A 390 -13.27 21.88 28.47
CA LEU A 390 -13.33 21.40 27.08
C LEU A 390 -14.03 22.41 26.14
N ASP A 391 -14.88 23.27 26.68
CA ASP A 391 -15.55 24.32 25.91
C ASP A 391 -14.82 25.67 25.95
N GLY A 392 -13.77 25.79 26.78
CA GLY A 392 -12.90 26.96 26.89
C GLY A 392 -13.56 28.16 27.56
N ASN A 393 -14.61 27.95 28.38
CA ASN A 393 -15.33 29.02 29.05
C ASN A 393 -14.65 29.48 30.38
N GLY A 394 -13.61 28.77 30.82
CA GLY A 394 -12.80 29.08 31.99
C GLY A 394 -13.26 28.39 33.29
N VAL A 395 -14.28 27.53 33.25
CA VAL A 395 -14.81 26.81 34.39
C VAL A 395 -15.19 25.39 34.01
N ILE A 396 -14.63 24.38 34.64
CA ILE A 396 -14.98 22.97 34.41
C ILE A 396 -16.33 22.68 35.06
N ASP A 397 -17.36 22.43 34.24
CA ASP A 397 -18.72 22.23 34.68
C ASP A 397 -19.50 21.16 33.88
N GLY A 398 -20.84 21.22 33.92
CA GLY A 398 -21.68 20.24 33.22
C GLY A 398 -21.61 20.28 31.70
N ALA A 399 -21.17 21.38 31.11
CA ALA A 399 -20.99 21.47 29.66
C ALA A 399 -19.75 20.68 29.20
N ASP A 400 -18.66 20.73 29.99
CA ASP A 400 -17.45 19.94 29.76
C ASP A 400 -17.71 18.45 29.96
N LEU A 401 -18.44 18.09 31.01
CA LEU A 401 -18.87 16.71 31.23
C LEU A 401 -19.71 16.21 30.03
N GLY A 402 -20.60 17.02 29.50
CA GLY A 402 -21.38 16.70 28.32
C GLY A 402 -20.48 16.45 27.10
N SER A 403 -19.49 17.31 26.88
CA SER A 403 -18.52 17.19 25.80
C SER A 403 -17.67 15.92 25.91
N LEU A 404 -17.21 15.58 27.13
CA LEU A 404 -16.48 14.35 27.40
C LEU A 404 -17.32 13.10 27.10
N LEU A 405 -18.57 13.07 27.54
CA LEU A 405 -19.48 11.93 27.34
C LEU A 405 -19.86 11.72 25.87
N VAL A 406 -19.93 12.77 25.07
CA VAL A 406 -20.16 12.68 23.62
C VAL A 406 -18.94 12.07 22.90
N ALA A 407 -17.73 12.33 23.41
CA ALA A 407 -16.48 11.83 22.84
C ALA A 407 -16.06 10.45 23.37
N TRP A 408 -16.87 9.78 24.17
CA TRP A 408 -16.54 8.52 24.85
C TRP A 408 -16.15 7.40 23.90
N GLY A 409 -14.96 6.82 24.08
CA GLY A 409 -14.42 5.74 23.28
C GLY A 409 -12.96 5.97 22.88
N PRO A 410 -12.39 5.11 22.01
CA PRO A 410 -11.03 5.31 21.51
C PRO A 410 -10.94 6.61 20.72
N CYS A 411 -9.83 7.32 20.88
CA CYS A 411 -9.51 8.49 20.07
C CYS A 411 -9.32 8.08 18.61
N PRO A 412 -9.78 8.91 17.64
CA PRO A 412 -9.67 8.63 16.22
C PRO A 412 -8.22 8.60 15.72
#